data_7ed3162bd2995f7246b2bc2d078394ef
#
_entry.id   7ed3162bd2995f7246b2bc2d078394ef
#
_cell.length_a   1.000
_cell.length_b   1.000
_cell.length_c   1.000
_cell.angle_alpha   90.00
_cell.angle_beta   90.00
_cell.angle_gamma   90.00
#
_symmetry.space_group_name_H-M   'P 1'
#
loop_
_entity.id
_entity.type
_entity.pdbx_description
1 polymer ?
#
loop_
_entity_poly.entity_id
_entity_poly.type
_entity_poly.pdbx_seq_one_letter_code
_entity_poly.pdbx_strand_id
1 'polypeptide(L)'
;MARYSMATVSSTSDPARRLAAIRSQIAAAAIQAERPSDSITLVAVSKTQPAAAMAALADLGQRDFGENYLQEAIGKIQSLADRSPRLVWHFIGQLQSNKTRPVAEHFDWVHTVDRFKIAERLSQQRSPHAPPLQVCLQVKLGDEATKAGVTPAELPALLRAVAALPRLQIRGLMALPPAERDENAQRHWFAELRQLLVTCRQEFPGLDTLSMGMSADLTAAILEGSTLIRVGTALFGERLQSPS
;
A
#
# COMPACT_ATOMS: atom_id res chain seq x y z
N MET A 1 -24.25 19.69 45.00
CA MET A 1 -23.81 18.37 44.50
C MET A 1 -23.99 18.34 42.98
N ALA A 2 -22.94 18.63 42.22
CA ALA A 2 -22.97 18.62 40.76
C ALA A 2 -22.62 17.22 40.28
N ARG A 3 -23.54 16.56 39.58
CA ARG A 3 -23.28 15.27 38.91
C ARG A 3 -22.52 15.54 37.64
N TYR A 4 -21.23 15.15 37.63
CA TYR A 4 -20.47 15.04 36.39
C TYR A 4 -21.03 13.86 35.60
N SER A 5 -21.69 14.17 34.48
CA SER A 5 -22.07 13.19 33.46
C SER A 5 -20.80 12.81 32.71
N MET A 6 -20.29 11.62 32.94
CA MET A 6 -19.28 11.02 32.07
C MET A 6 -19.97 10.71 30.73
N ALA A 7 -19.68 11.53 29.72
CA ALA A 7 -20.07 11.23 28.35
C ALA A 7 -19.36 9.91 27.96
N THR A 8 -20.14 8.88 27.68
CA THR A 8 -19.70 7.62 27.08
C THR A 8 -19.15 7.92 25.70
N VAL A 9 -17.82 8.01 25.57
CA VAL A 9 -17.13 8.08 24.28
C VAL A 9 -17.48 6.79 23.54
N SER A 10 -18.11 6.93 22.39
CA SER A 10 -18.55 5.82 21.51
C SER A 10 -17.41 4.84 21.28
N SER A 11 -17.63 3.57 21.60
CA SER A 11 -16.62 2.51 21.66
C SER A 11 -15.98 2.13 20.29
N THR A 12 -16.42 2.73 19.19
CA THR A 12 -15.90 2.52 17.81
C THR A 12 -14.77 3.49 17.43
N SER A 13 -14.47 4.50 18.26
CA SER A 13 -13.46 5.54 17.95
C SER A 13 -12.03 5.19 18.37
N ASP A 14 -11.81 4.08 19.08
CA ASP A 14 -10.50 3.69 19.61
C ASP A 14 -9.58 3.12 18.51
N PRO A 15 -8.43 3.75 18.18
CA PRO A 15 -7.46 3.25 17.20
C PRO A 15 -6.97 1.83 17.52
N ALA A 16 -6.81 1.49 18.80
CA ALA A 16 -6.33 0.18 19.23
C ALA A 16 -7.32 -0.94 18.83
N ARG A 17 -8.62 -0.70 19.06
CA ARG A 17 -9.67 -1.66 18.68
C ARG A 17 -9.76 -1.83 17.17
N ARG A 18 -9.68 -0.75 16.40
CA ARG A 18 -9.71 -0.81 14.92
C ARG A 18 -8.51 -1.56 14.38
N LEU A 19 -7.31 -1.27 14.89
CA LEU A 19 -6.09 -1.97 14.47
C LEU A 19 -6.15 -3.46 14.84
N ALA A 20 -6.61 -3.81 16.04
CA ALA A 20 -6.79 -5.19 16.48
C ALA A 20 -7.80 -5.94 15.59
N ALA A 21 -8.93 -5.31 15.25
CA ALA A 21 -9.95 -5.90 14.39
C ALA A 21 -9.38 -6.22 12.99
N ILE A 22 -8.64 -5.29 12.36
CA ILE A 22 -8.03 -5.54 11.05
C ILE A 22 -6.95 -6.62 11.13
N ARG A 23 -6.10 -6.62 12.17
CA ARG A 23 -5.11 -7.68 12.37
C ARG A 23 -5.77 -9.06 12.55
N SER A 24 -6.89 -9.13 13.27
CA SER A 24 -7.66 -10.36 13.42
C SER A 24 -8.25 -10.85 12.10
N GLN A 25 -8.77 -9.95 11.25
CA GLN A 25 -9.26 -10.31 9.92
C GLN A 25 -8.12 -10.85 9.03
N ILE A 26 -6.96 -10.18 9.04
CA ILE A 26 -5.78 -10.65 8.31
C ILE A 26 -5.35 -12.04 8.81
N ALA A 27 -5.29 -12.25 10.12
CA ALA A 27 -4.91 -13.53 10.69
C ALA A 27 -5.90 -14.65 10.33
N ALA A 28 -7.21 -14.38 10.39
CA ALA A 28 -8.24 -15.34 10.00
C ALA A 28 -8.13 -15.71 8.50
N ALA A 29 -7.95 -14.72 7.63
CA ALA A 29 -7.78 -14.96 6.20
C ALA A 29 -6.46 -15.68 5.89
N ALA A 30 -5.38 -15.41 6.63
CA ALA A 30 -4.10 -16.10 6.50
C ALA A 30 -4.21 -17.59 6.87
N ILE A 31 -4.95 -17.90 7.94
CA ILE A 31 -5.26 -19.30 8.33
C ILE A 31 -6.01 -20.02 7.20
N GLN A 32 -7.06 -19.39 6.63
CA GLN A 32 -7.80 -19.95 5.50
C GLN A 32 -6.93 -20.18 4.26
N ALA A 33 -5.92 -19.29 4.07
CA ALA A 33 -4.96 -19.39 2.96
C ALA A 33 -3.78 -20.31 3.25
N GLU A 34 -3.75 -21.00 4.41
CA GLU A 34 -2.67 -21.86 4.89
C GLU A 34 -1.31 -21.14 4.88
N ARG A 35 -1.30 -19.84 5.29
CA ARG A 35 -0.13 -18.98 5.28
C ARG A 35 0.12 -18.38 6.68
N PRO A 36 1.40 -18.12 7.05
CA PRO A 36 1.71 -17.33 8.24
C PRO A 36 1.16 -15.90 8.11
N SER A 37 0.55 -15.37 9.17
CA SER A 37 -0.02 -14.02 9.19
C SER A 37 1.04 -12.92 9.05
N ASP A 38 2.27 -13.18 9.50
CA ASP A 38 3.43 -12.28 9.37
C ASP A 38 3.98 -12.20 7.94
N SER A 39 3.56 -13.11 7.04
CA SER A 39 3.81 -13.01 5.59
C SER A 39 3.00 -11.90 4.91
N ILE A 40 2.11 -11.21 5.64
CA ILE A 40 1.20 -10.20 5.12
C ILE A 40 1.45 -8.88 5.85
N THR A 41 1.94 -7.89 5.13
CA THR A 41 2.15 -6.54 5.65
C THR A 41 0.87 -5.72 5.55
N LEU A 42 0.44 -5.12 6.67
CA LEU A 42 -0.63 -4.14 6.70
C LEU A 42 -0.05 -2.74 6.43
N VAL A 43 -0.42 -2.15 5.31
CA VAL A 43 -0.12 -0.74 5.00
C VAL A 43 -1.31 0.12 5.44
N ALA A 44 -1.10 0.95 6.46
CA ALA A 44 -2.10 1.89 6.96
C ALA A 44 -2.20 3.10 6.02
N VAL A 45 -3.30 3.21 5.26
CA VAL A 45 -3.50 4.29 4.28
C VAL A 45 -3.93 5.56 5.01
N SER A 46 -2.98 6.48 5.19
CA SER A 46 -3.10 7.66 6.04
C SER A 46 -3.41 8.96 5.28
N LYS A 47 -3.71 8.86 3.97
CA LYS A 47 -4.13 10.04 3.19
C LYS A 47 -5.29 10.78 3.89
N THR A 48 -5.21 12.11 3.94
CA THR A 48 -6.18 13.01 4.60
C THR A 48 -6.29 12.83 6.12
N GLN A 49 -5.40 12.07 6.74
CA GLN A 49 -5.36 11.89 8.20
C GLN A 49 -4.23 12.74 8.82
N PRO A 50 -4.41 13.33 10.01
CA PRO A 50 -3.36 14.09 10.67
C PRO A 50 -2.22 13.19 11.15
N ALA A 51 -1.00 13.75 11.25
CA ALA A 51 0.18 13.04 11.75
C ALA A 51 -0.04 12.46 13.18
N ALA A 52 -0.84 13.12 14.02
CA ALA A 52 -1.20 12.63 15.35
C ALA A 52 -1.95 11.29 15.32
N ALA A 53 -2.85 11.07 14.34
CA ALA A 53 -3.55 9.80 14.19
C ALA A 53 -2.60 8.69 13.73
N MET A 54 -1.62 9.01 12.88
CA MET A 54 -0.57 8.07 12.50
C MET A 54 0.33 7.74 13.69
N ALA A 55 0.70 8.76 14.49
CA ALA A 55 1.46 8.59 15.72
C ALA A 55 0.79 7.59 16.68
N ALA A 56 -0.52 7.73 16.89
CA ALA A 56 -1.29 6.81 17.73
C ALA A 56 -1.24 5.35 17.23
N LEU A 57 -1.35 5.13 15.91
CA LEU A 57 -1.19 3.77 15.35
C LEU A 57 0.26 3.27 15.43
N ALA A 58 1.25 4.16 15.28
CA ALA A 58 2.66 3.82 15.40
C ALA A 58 3.02 3.38 16.83
N ASP A 59 2.42 4.01 17.85
CA ASP A 59 2.57 3.62 19.27
C ASP A 59 1.98 2.22 19.55
N LEU A 60 1.00 1.79 18.75
CA LEU A 60 0.43 0.44 18.75
C LEU A 60 1.17 -0.56 17.85
N GLY A 61 2.34 -0.18 17.37
CA GLY A 61 3.21 -1.06 16.58
C GLY A 61 2.95 -1.07 15.07
N GLN A 62 2.12 -0.15 14.53
CA GLN A 62 2.00 0.01 13.09
C GLN A 62 3.23 0.74 12.53
N ARG A 63 3.85 0.20 11.47
CA ARG A 63 5.08 0.76 10.89
C ARG A 63 4.92 1.23 9.45
N ASP A 64 4.14 0.54 8.66
CA ASP A 64 3.96 0.76 7.24
C ASP A 64 2.78 1.71 7.01
N PHE A 65 3.04 2.87 6.38
CA PHE A 65 2.04 3.88 6.10
C PHE A 65 1.99 4.23 4.62
N GLY A 66 0.78 4.30 4.06
CA GLY A 66 0.53 4.55 2.65
C GLY A 66 -0.05 5.94 2.39
N GLU A 67 0.57 6.70 1.48
CA GLU A 67 0.17 8.05 1.12
C GLU A 67 -0.12 8.19 -0.39
N ASN A 68 -1.13 9.01 -0.69
CA ASN A 68 -1.52 9.30 -2.07
C ASN A 68 -1.08 10.70 -2.52
N TYR A 69 -0.95 11.64 -1.58
CA TYR A 69 -0.73 13.07 -1.85
C TYR A 69 0.64 13.50 -1.34
N LEU A 70 1.52 13.83 -2.26
CA LEU A 70 2.93 14.05 -1.99
C LEU A 70 3.20 15.18 -0.98
N GLN A 71 2.55 16.34 -1.13
CA GLN A 71 2.79 17.48 -0.24
C GLN A 71 2.35 17.20 1.19
N GLU A 72 1.19 16.58 1.34
CA GLU A 72 0.68 16.12 2.64
C GLU A 72 1.63 15.11 3.27
N ALA A 73 2.11 14.14 2.48
CA ALA A 73 3.02 13.10 2.94
C ALA A 73 4.35 13.66 3.46
N ILE A 74 4.97 14.60 2.74
CA ILE A 74 6.25 15.20 3.15
C ILE A 74 6.14 15.86 4.53
N GLY A 75 5.08 16.62 4.79
CA GLY A 75 4.85 17.23 6.11
C GLY A 75 4.74 16.19 7.23
N LYS A 76 4.06 15.06 6.97
CA LYS A 76 3.95 13.95 7.92
C LYS A 76 5.27 13.22 8.13
N ILE A 77 6.01 12.93 7.06
CA ILE A 77 7.34 12.31 7.12
C ILE A 77 8.26 13.14 8.01
N GLN A 78 8.28 14.45 7.82
CA GLN A 78 9.09 15.36 8.62
C GLN A 78 8.66 15.41 10.08
N SER A 79 7.36 15.51 10.35
CA SER A 79 6.82 15.57 11.72
C SER A 79 6.97 14.27 12.51
N LEU A 80 7.19 13.14 11.86
CA LEU A 80 7.33 11.81 12.46
C LEU A 80 8.74 11.22 12.29
N ALA A 81 9.72 12.02 11.84
CA ALA A 81 11.07 11.57 11.51
C ALA A 81 11.83 10.97 12.71
N ASP A 82 11.63 11.54 13.91
CA ASP A 82 12.35 11.15 15.13
C ASP A 82 11.76 9.89 15.81
N ARG A 83 10.76 9.25 15.20
CA ARG A 83 10.17 8.06 15.79
C ARG A 83 11.08 6.84 15.71
N SER A 84 11.14 6.11 16.82
CA SER A 84 11.87 4.84 16.93
C SER A 84 10.93 3.73 17.38
N PRO A 85 10.88 2.60 16.66
CA PRO A 85 11.55 2.34 15.37
C PRO A 85 10.97 3.20 14.23
N ARG A 86 11.81 3.45 13.21
CA ARG A 86 11.49 4.26 12.03
C ARG A 86 10.24 3.72 11.32
N LEU A 87 9.42 4.64 10.79
CA LEU A 87 8.26 4.31 9.95
C LEU A 87 8.70 4.00 8.51
N VAL A 88 7.94 3.15 7.84
CA VAL A 88 8.13 2.77 6.44
C VAL A 88 7.06 3.49 5.60
N TRP A 89 7.51 4.23 4.60
CA TRP A 89 6.65 5.10 3.81
C TRP A 89 6.39 4.54 2.42
N HIS A 90 5.13 4.30 2.11
CA HIS A 90 4.66 3.77 0.84
C HIS A 90 3.94 4.86 0.04
N PHE A 91 4.44 5.18 -1.15
CA PHE A 91 3.69 5.99 -2.09
C PHE A 91 2.76 5.09 -2.90
N ILE A 92 1.45 5.32 -2.75
CA ILE A 92 0.40 4.50 -3.36
C ILE A 92 -0.56 5.32 -4.24
N GLY A 93 -0.28 6.62 -4.42
CA GLY A 93 -1.01 7.50 -5.33
C GLY A 93 -0.49 7.43 -6.76
N GLN A 94 -1.25 7.99 -7.71
CA GLN A 94 -0.79 8.11 -9.09
C GLN A 94 0.41 9.06 -9.17
N LEU A 95 1.53 8.62 -9.76
CA LEU A 95 2.76 9.37 -9.80
C LEU A 95 2.94 10.10 -11.13
N GLN A 96 2.91 11.43 -11.07
CA GLN A 96 3.24 12.29 -12.20
C GLN A 96 4.76 12.45 -12.36
N SER A 97 5.25 12.54 -13.60
CA SER A 97 6.69 12.61 -13.89
C SER A 97 7.40 13.80 -13.25
N ASN A 98 6.72 14.93 -13.05
CA ASN A 98 7.28 16.13 -12.40
C ASN A 98 7.33 16.02 -10.87
N LYS A 99 6.76 14.97 -10.27
CA LYS A 99 6.72 14.72 -8.82
C LYS A 99 7.62 13.57 -8.35
N THR A 100 8.41 12.97 -9.26
CA THR A 100 9.23 11.79 -8.96
C THR A 100 10.38 12.07 -8.01
N ARG A 101 11.02 13.27 -8.05
CA ARG A 101 12.16 13.59 -7.19
C ARG A 101 11.84 13.50 -5.70
N PRO A 102 10.87 14.25 -5.16
CA PRO A 102 10.58 14.15 -3.73
C PRO A 102 10.04 12.77 -3.32
N VAL A 103 9.42 12.01 -4.24
CA VAL A 103 9.06 10.61 -3.95
C VAL A 103 10.31 9.74 -3.82
N ALA A 104 11.28 9.88 -4.72
CA ALA A 104 12.55 9.15 -4.65
C ALA A 104 13.38 9.49 -3.40
N GLU A 105 13.26 10.72 -2.89
CA GLU A 105 14.02 11.20 -1.72
C GLU A 105 13.41 10.76 -0.39
N HIS A 106 12.08 10.70 -0.28
CA HIS A 106 11.39 10.57 1.01
C HIS A 106 10.69 9.23 1.25
N PHE A 107 10.42 8.44 0.21
CA PHE A 107 9.68 7.18 0.36
C PHE A 107 10.60 5.96 0.33
N ASP A 108 10.12 4.87 0.93
CA ASP A 108 10.78 3.56 0.93
C ASP A 108 10.20 2.68 -0.18
N TRP A 109 8.91 2.86 -0.50
CA TRP A 109 8.17 2.09 -1.48
C TRP A 109 7.39 2.98 -2.45
N VAL A 110 7.29 2.54 -3.71
CA VAL A 110 6.37 3.09 -4.71
C VAL A 110 5.59 1.94 -5.34
N HIS A 111 4.26 1.94 -5.18
CA HIS A 111 3.42 0.84 -5.67
C HIS A 111 2.87 1.08 -7.08
N THR A 112 3.01 2.28 -7.62
CA THR A 112 2.27 2.78 -8.79
C THR A 112 3.18 3.09 -9.99
N VAL A 113 4.22 2.26 -10.19
CA VAL A 113 5.08 2.38 -11.38
C VAL A 113 4.37 1.71 -12.56
N ASP A 114 3.87 2.52 -13.48
CA ASP A 114 3.08 2.09 -14.63
C ASP A 114 3.76 2.27 -15.99
N ARG A 115 4.95 2.89 -16.05
CA ARG A 115 5.71 3.15 -17.28
C ARG A 115 7.18 3.41 -17.00
N PHE A 116 8.01 3.12 -17.98
CA PHE A 116 9.48 3.25 -17.89
C PHE A 116 9.94 4.64 -17.45
N LYS A 117 9.38 5.71 -18.02
CA LYS A 117 9.74 7.10 -17.70
C LYS A 117 9.64 7.42 -16.20
N ILE A 118 8.67 6.85 -15.48
CA ILE A 118 8.54 7.03 -14.03
C ILE A 118 9.68 6.30 -13.31
N ALA A 119 9.91 5.03 -13.64
CA ALA A 119 10.99 4.24 -13.04
C ALA A 119 12.37 4.86 -13.28
N GLU A 120 12.65 5.26 -14.52
CA GLU A 120 13.91 5.92 -14.90
C GLU A 120 14.18 7.16 -14.04
N ARG A 121 13.18 8.05 -13.91
CA ARG A 121 13.31 9.25 -13.09
C ARG A 121 13.49 8.94 -11.60
N LEU A 122 12.74 7.99 -11.06
CA LEU A 122 12.94 7.54 -9.67
C LEU A 122 14.36 7.03 -9.45
N SER A 123 14.86 6.18 -10.36
CA SER A 123 16.22 5.64 -10.35
C SER A 123 17.29 6.76 -10.38
N GLN A 124 17.16 7.69 -11.32
CA GLN A 124 18.11 8.80 -11.47
C GLN A 124 18.13 9.74 -10.25
N GLN A 125 16.98 9.91 -9.61
CA GLN A 125 16.75 10.87 -8.51
C GLN A 125 16.93 10.25 -7.11
N ARG A 126 16.98 8.92 -6.99
CA ARG A 126 17.29 8.23 -5.73
C ARG A 126 18.75 8.48 -5.36
N SER A 127 19.00 8.91 -4.12
CA SER A 127 20.36 9.08 -3.61
C SER A 127 21.17 7.78 -3.69
N PRO A 128 22.43 7.81 -4.13
CA PRO A 128 23.29 6.63 -4.12
C PRO A 128 23.64 6.13 -2.71
N HIS A 129 23.46 6.97 -1.70
CA HIS A 129 23.68 6.63 -0.29
C HIS A 129 22.43 6.08 0.41
N ALA A 130 21.24 6.19 -0.22
CA ALA A 130 20.02 5.62 0.31
C ALA A 130 19.87 4.15 -0.12
N PRO A 131 19.18 3.31 0.68
CA PRO A 131 18.78 1.98 0.23
C PRO A 131 18.00 2.05 -1.09
N PRO A 132 18.06 1.03 -1.95
CA PRO A 132 17.28 0.99 -3.17
C PRO A 132 15.79 1.23 -2.89
N LEU A 133 15.15 2.04 -3.71
CA LEU A 133 13.70 2.28 -3.61
C LEU A 133 12.96 1.02 -4.01
N GLN A 134 12.11 0.50 -3.12
CA GLN A 134 11.29 -0.67 -3.39
C GLN A 134 10.15 -0.29 -4.34
N VAL A 135 9.95 -1.01 -5.42
CA VAL A 135 8.91 -0.67 -6.40
C VAL A 135 8.04 -1.88 -6.76
N CYS A 136 6.73 -1.64 -6.90
CA CYS A 136 5.81 -2.54 -7.57
C CYS A 136 5.43 -1.97 -8.93
N LEU A 137 5.31 -2.82 -9.93
CA LEU A 137 4.73 -2.43 -11.21
C LEU A 137 3.20 -2.47 -11.10
N GLN A 138 2.55 -1.38 -11.44
CA GLN A 138 1.10 -1.32 -11.43
C GLN A 138 0.54 -1.94 -12.69
N VAL A 139 -0.26 -3.00 -12.53
CA VAL A 139 -0.94 -3.71 -13.62
C VAL A 139 -2.40 -3.28 -13.67
N LYS A 140 -2.87 -3.02 -14.88
CA LYS A 140 -4.27 -2.76 -15.18
C LYS A 140 -4.98 -4.09 -15.40
N LEU A 141 -5.92 -4.42 -14.52
CA LEU A 141 -6.83 -5.55 -14.66
C LEU A 141 -8.20 -5.06 -15.12
N GLY A 142 -8.84 -5.84 -16.01
CA GLY A 142 -10.11 -5.49 -16.62
C GLY A 142 -10.01 -4.39 -17.67
N ASP A 143 -11.17 -4.10 -18.31
CA ASP A 143 -11.27 -3.26 -19.51
C ASP A 143 -11.52 -1.76 -19.20
N GLU A 144 -11.47 -1.33 -17.93
CA GLU A 144 -11.71 0.08 -17.58
C GLU A 144 -10.61 0.98 -18.14
N ALA A 145 -10.92 1.70 -19.24
CA ALA A 145 -9.96 2.54 -19.98
C ALA A 145 -9.29 3.62 -19.10
N THR A 146 -9.97 4.09 -18.05
CA THR A 146 -9.52 5.18 -17.18
C THR A 146 -8.56 4.75 -16.07
N LYS A 147 -8.42 3.45 -15.80
CA LYS A 147 -7.48 2.97 -14.76
C LYS A 147 -6.04 3.01 -15.22
N ALA A 148 -5.16 3.54 -14.36
CA ALA A 148 -3.72 3.51 -14.56
C ALA A 148 -3.16 2.10 -14.42
N GLY A 149 -2.04 1.84 -15.06
CA GLY A 149 -1.35 0.56 -15.02
C GLY A 149 -0.92 0.10 -16.41
N VAL A 150 0.11 -0.71 -16.46
CA VAL A 150 0.53 -1.41 -17.69
C VAL A 150 -0.41 -2.59 -17.94
N THR A 151 -0.69 -2.89 -19.18
CA THR A 151 -1.46 -4.09 -19.53
C THR A 151 -0.66 -5.37 -19.24
N PRO A 152 -1.32 -6.52 -19.01
CA PRO A 152 -0.62 -7.80 -18.87
C PRO A 152 0.33 -8.12 -20.02
N ALA A 153 -0.03 -7.73 -21.26
CA ALA A 153 0.80 -7.96 -22.45
C ALA A 153 2.08 -7.10 -22.46
N GLU A 154 2.03 -5.88 -21.94
CA GLU A 154 3.16 -4.94 -21.88
C GLU A 154 4.05 -5.16 -20.65
N LEU A 155 3.56 -5.84 -19.63
CA LEU A 155 4.25 -6.06 -18.35
C LEU A 155 5.64 -6.67 -18.49
N PRO A 156 5.89 -7.73 -19.29
CA PRO A 156 7.24 -8.32 -19.41
C PRO A 156 8.28 -7.34 -19.98
N ALA A 157 7.89 -6.51 -20.95
CA ALA A 157 8.79 -5.52 -21.54
C ALA A 157 9.13 -4.42 -20.51
N LEU A 158 8.14 -3.91 -19.76
CA LEU A 158 8.37 -2.93 -18.71
C LEU A 158 9.24 -3.51 -17.59
N LEU A 159 8.98 -4.74 -17.18
CA LEU A 159 9.74 -5.42 -16.11
C LEU A 159 11.22 -5.51 -16.46
N ARG A 160 11.57 -5.99 -17.67
CA ARG A 160 12.97 -6.05 -18.14
C ARG A 160 13.63 -4.67 -18.18
N ALA A 161 12.92 -3.67 -18.70
CA ALA A 161 13.46 -2.31 -18.79
C ALA A 161 13.72 -1.71 -17.40
N VAL A 162 12.82 -1.93 -16.44
CA VAL A 162 12.96 -1.40 -15.07
C VAL A 162 14.01 -2.20 -14.28
N ALA A 163 14.16 -3.49 -14.50
CA ALA A 163 15.15 -4.34 -13.82
C ALA A 163 16.60 -3.91 -14.14
N ALA A 164 16.82 -3.27 -15.28
CA ALA A 164 18.13 -2.73 -15.65
C ALA A 164 18.50 -1.40 -14.94
N LEU A 165 17.55 -0.77 -14.26
CA LEU A 165 17.76 0.52 -13.61
C LEU A 165 18.45 0.36 -12.25
N PRO A 166 19.53 1.11 -11.94
CA PRO A 166 20.18 1.10 -10.63
C PRO A 166 19.26 1.76 -9.57
N ARG A 167 19.56 1.50 -8.28
CA ARG A 167 18.90 2.14 -7.12
C ARG A 167 17.40 1.89 -7.00
N LEU A 168 16.85 0.99 -7.82
CA LEU A 168 15.50 0.43 -7.66
C LEU A 168 15.60 -1.06 -7.34
N GLN A 169 14.67 -1.51 -6.51
CA GLN A 169 14.45 -2.93 -6.26
C GLN A 169 13.02 -3.27 -6.65
N ILE A 170 12.83 -3.96 -7.76
CA ILE A 170 11.50 -4.44 -8.12
C ILE A 170 11.14 -5.57 -7.17
N ARG A 171 10.03 -5.41 -6.46
CA ARG A 171 9.53 -6.40 -5.51
C ARG A 171 8.37 -7.22 -6.07
N GLY A 172 7.58 -6.66 -6.98
CA GLY A 172 6.46 -7.39 -7.53
C GLY A 172 5.43 -6.51 -8.22
N LEU A 173 4.17 -6.90 -8.10
CA LEU A 173 3.06 -6.30 -8.82
C LEU A 173 2.07 -5.64 -7.87
N MET A 174 1.39 -4.62 -8.38
CA MET A 174 0.27 -3.95 -7.71
C MET A 174 -0.93 -3.86 -8.64
N ALA A 175 -2.12 -4.06 -8.10
CA ALA A 175 -3.36 -3.76 -8.83
C ALA A 175 -4.43 -3.11 -7.96
N LEU A 176 -5.31 -2.38 -8.64
CA LEU A 176 -6.58 -1.87 -8.16
C LEU A 176 -7.67 -2.43 -9.10
N PRO A 177 -8.17 -3.64 -8.84
CA PRO A 177 -9.14 -4.29 -9.73
C PRO A 177 -10.46 -3.52 -9.78
N PRO A 178 -11.39 -3.87 -10.70
CA PRO A 178 -12.76 -3.41 -10.64
C PRO A 178 -13.39 -3.68 -9.28
N ALA A 179 -14.25 -2.77 -8.83
CA ALA A 179 -14.95 -2.94 -7.55
C ALA A 179 -16.05 -4.01 -7.72
N GLU A 180 -15.90 -5.10 -7.01
CA GLU A 180 -16.83 -6.21 -7.00
C GLU A 180 -17.43 -6.40 -5.60
N ARG A 181 -18.69 -6.86 -5.54
CA ARG A 181 -19.35 -7.20 -4.27
C ARG A 181 -19.28 -8.69 -3.97
N ASP A 182 -19.24 -9.51 -5.00
CA ASP A 182 -19.14 -10.96 -4.89
C ASP A 182 -17.67 -11.36 -4.65
N GLU A 183 -17.44 -12.20 -3.64
CA GLU A 183 -16.09 -12.64 -3.27
C GLU A 183 -15.41 -13.45 -4.38
N ASN A 184 -16.14 -14.27 -5.13
CA ASN A 184 -15.54 -15.05 -6.22
C ASN A 184 -15.10 -14.14 -7.37
N ALA A 185 -15.87 -13.08 -7.68
CA ALA A 185 -15.48 -12.07 -8.65
C ALA A 185 -14.24 -11.29 -8.18
N GLN A 186 -14.16 -10.91 -6.90
CA GLN A 186 -12.96 -10.32 -6.31
C GLN A 186 -11.75 -11.27 -6.45
N ARG A 187 -11.90 -12.52 -6.08
CA ARG A 187 -10.84 -13.54 -6.15
C ARG A 187 -10.36 -13.76 -7.58
N HIS A 188 -11.25 -13.73 -8.57
CA HIS A 188 -10.90 -13.85 -9.99
C HIS A 188 -9.81 -12.83 -10.37
N TRP A 189 -10.03 -11.55 -10.07
CA TRP A 189 -9.07 -10.49 -10.39
C TRP A 189 -7.74 -10.64 -9.63
N PHE A 190 -7.79 -11.03 -8.36
CA PHE A 190 -6.57 -11.24 -7.59
C PHE A 190 -5.79 -12.48 -8.03
N ALA A 191 -6.49 -13.54 -8.44
CA ALA A 191 -5.87 -14.73 -9.03
C ALA A 191 -5.16 -14.42 -10.35
N GLU A 192 -5.73 -13.53 -11.18
CA GLU A 192 -5.08 -13.06 -12.41
C GLU A 192 -3.77 -12.36 -12.09
N LEU A 193 -3.73 -11.43 -11.12
CA LEU A 193 -2.49 -10.75 -10.73
C LEU A 193 -1.47 -11.73 -10.15
N ARG A 194 -1.91 -12.71 -9.34
CA ARG A 194 -1.05 -13.77 -8.82
C ARG A 194 -0.42 -14.59 -9.96
N GLN A 195 -1.20 -14.97 -10.96
CA GLN A 195 -0.69 -15.75 -12.08
C GLN A 195 0.32 -14.95 -12.91
N LEU A 196 0.11 -13.66 -13.11
CA LEU A 196 1.09 -12.78 -13.75
C LEU A 196 2.41 -12.75 -12.95
N LEU A 197 2.35 -12.64 -11.60
CA LEU A 197 3.56 -12.69 -10.79
C LEU A 197 4.28 -14.03 -10.91
N VAL A 198 3.56 -15.16 -10.91
CA VAL A 198 4.15 -16.50 -11.10
C VAL A 198 4.87 -16.58 -12.45
N THR A 199 4.28 -16.06 -13.51
CA THR A 199 4.91 -16.01 -14.84
C THR A 199 6.16 -15.12 -14.83
N CYS A 200 6.08 -13.93 -14.23
CA CYS A 200 7.23 -13.02 -14.13
C CYS A 200 8.39 -13.62 -13.31
N ARG A 201 8.11 -14.44 -12.30
CA ARG A 201 9.13 -15.11 -11.48
C ARG A 201 10.01 -16.11 -12.25
N GLN A 202 9.56 -16.61 -13.38
CA GLN A 202 10.38 -17.49 -14.22
C GLN A 202 11.64 -16.77 -14.71
N GLU A 203 11.55 -15.49 -15.00
CA GLU A 203 12.69 -14.66 -15.43
C GLU A 203 13.29 -13.85 -14.26
N PHE A 204 12.46 -13.46 -13.28
CA PHE A 204 12.82 -12.60 -12.14
C PHE A 204 12.45 -13.29 -10.81
N PRO A 205 13.20 -14.27 -10.33
CA PRO A 205 12.86 -15.08 -9.15
C PRO A 205 12.80 -14.27 -7.84
N GLY A 206 13.39 -13.08 -7.80
CA GLY A 206 13.36 -12.19 -6.63
C GLY A 206 12.04 -11.42 -6.42
N LEU A 207 11.06 -11.57 -7.31
CA LEU A 207 9.74 -10.94 -7.11
C LEU A 207 8.96 -11.68 -6.02
N ASP A 208 8.58 -10.99 -4.94
CA ASP A 208 7.97 -11.58 -3.75
C ASP A 208 6.67 -10.89 -3.32
N THR A 209 6.30 -9.79 -3.98
CA THR A 209 5.25 -8.89 -3.50
C THR A 209 4.02 -8.85 -4.42
N LEU A 210 2.84 -9.03 -3.82
CA LEU A 210 1.54 -8.69 -4.38
C LEU A 210 0.89 -7.62 -3.52
N SER A 211 0.89 -6.37 -4.02
CA SER A 211 0.21 -5.25 -3.38
C SER A 211 -1.21 -5.17 -3.92
N MET A 212 -2.15 -5.83 -3.24
CA MET A 212 -3.55 -5.91 -3.62
C MET A 212 -4.42 -6.14 -2.39
N GLY A 213 -5.68 -5.73 -2.45
CA GLY A 213 -6.64 -5.82 -1.35
C GLY A 213 -6.71 -4.55 -0.51
N MET A 214 -7.94 -4.18 -0.19
CA MET A 214 -8.34 -3.06 0.65
C MET A 214 -9.38 -3.52 1.68
N SER A 215 -9.95 -2.61 2.45
CA SER A 215 -10.88 -2.95 3.54
C SER A 215 -12.04 -3.86 3.13
N ALA A 216 -12.58 -3.71 1.91
CA ALA A 216 -13.76 -4.44 1.46
C ALA A 216 -13.46 -5.82 0.86
N ASP A 217 -12.20 -6.06 0.43
CA ASP A 217 -11.80 -7.24 -0.34
C ASP A 217 -10.51 -7.90 0.19
N LEU A 218 -10.08 -7.53 1.43
CA LEU A 218 -8.83 -8.02 2.00
C LEU A 218 -8.80 -9.55 2.14
N THR A 219 -9.93 -10.18 2.48
CA THR A 219 -10.00 -11.65 2.62
C THR A 219 -9.76 -12.32 1.27
N ALA A 220 -10.48 -11.92 0.24
CA ALA A 220 -10.29 -12.43 -1.12
C ALA A 220 -8.84 -12.23 -1.62
N ALA A 221 -8.27 -11.05 -1.36
CA ALA A 221 -6.89 -10.75 -1.74
C ALA A 221 -5.87 -11.66 -1.02
N ILE A 222 -6.04 -11.92 0.28
CA ILE A 222 -5.16 -12.80 1.05
C ILE A 222 -5.27 -14.25 0.57
N LEU A 223 -6.47 -14.73 0.30
CA LEU A 223 -6.71 -16.07 -0.25
C LEU A 223 -6.01 -16.25 -1.61
N GLU A 224 -5.90 -15.18 -2.39
CA GLU A 224 -5.18 -15.18 -3.67
C GLU A 224 -3.71 -14.74 -3.55
N GLY A 225 -3.14 -14.72 -2.35
CA GLY A 225 -1.70 -14.60 -2.14
C GLY A 225 -1.19 -13.17 -1.95
N SER A 226 -2.04 -12.19 -1.64
CA SER A 226 -1.59 -10.83 -1.28
C SER A 226 -0.54 -10.86 -0.18
N THR A 227 0.50 -10.02 -0.33
CA THR A 227 1.56 -9.82 0.67
C THR A 227 1.53 -8.42 1.26
N LEU A 228 0.84 -7.47 0.61
CA LEU A 228 0.64 -6.10 1.08
C LEU A 228 -0.85 -5.72 0.97
N ILE A 229 -1.51 -5.59 2.13
CA ILE A 229 -2.91 -5.13 2.25
C ILE A 229 -2.93 -3.64 2.59
N ARG A 230 -3.75 -2.85 1.90
CA ARG A 230 -3.84 -1.39 2.07
C ARG A 230 -5.18 -1.01 2.69
N VAL A 231 -5.19 -0.63 3.97
CA VAL A 231 -6.40 -0.31 4.73
C VAL A 231 -6.38 1.14 5.20
N GLY A 232 -7.42 1.90 4.92
CA GLY A 232 -7.58 3.30 5.32
C GLY A 232 -8.72 3.48 6.32
N THR A 233 -9.95 3.68 5.82
CA THR A 233 -11.13 4.04 6.61
C THR A 233 -11.39 3.10 7.78
N ALA A 234 -11.18 1.81 7.62
CA ALA A 234 -11.36 0.84 8.70
C ALA A 234 -10.35 1.01 9.85
N LEU A 235 -9.17 1.61 9.61
CA LEU A 235 -8.16 1.90 10.64
C LEU A 235 -8.34 3.28 11.27
N PHE A 236 -8.58 4.30 10.46
CA PHE A 236 -8.62 5.69 10.93
C PHE A 236 -10.03 6.18 11.29
N GLY A 237 -11.08 5.47 10.85
CA GLY A 237 -12.47 5.91 10.94
C GLY A 237 -12.88 6.77 9.75
N GLU A 238 -14.12 7.26 9.78
CA GLU A 238 -14.62 8.20 8.78
C GLU A 238 -13.83 9.51 8.82
N ARG A 239 -13.70 10.15 7.66
CA ARG A 239 -12.99 11.42 7.54
C ARG A 239 -13.70 12.49 8.37
N LEU A 240 -12.95 13.18 9.22
CA LEU A 240 -13.42 14.43 9.77
C LEU A 240 -13.61 15.40 8.58
N GLN A 241 -14.86 15.73 8.25
CA GLN A 241 -15.12 16.80 7.27
C GLN A 241 -14.52 18.06 7.85
N SER A 242 -13.55 18.66 7.15
CA SER A 242 -13.11 20.00 7.47
C SER A 242 -14.33 20.93 7.35
N PRO A 243 -14.64 21.77 8.34
CA PRO A 243 -15.66 22.80 8.15
C PRO A 243 -15.23 23.68 6.98
N SER A 244 -16.17 23.90 6.05
CA SER A 244 -16.06 24.75 4.86
C SER A 244 -15.74 26.17 5.23
#